data_65df4851efe192b968f2a6407c6fdd71
#
_entry.id   65df4851efe192b968f2a6407c6fdd71
#
_cell.length_a   1.000
_cell.length_b   1.000
_cell.length_c   1.000
_cell.angle_alpha   90.00
_cell.angle_beta   90.00
_cell.angle_gamma   90.00
#
_symmetry.space_group_name_H-M   'P 1'
#
loop_
_entity.id
_entity.type
_entity.pdbx_description
1 polymer ?
#
loop_
_entity_poly.entity_id
_entity_poly.type
_entity_poly.pdbx_seq_one_letter_code
_entity_poly.pdbx_strand_id
1 'polypeptide(L)'
;IIMGIMIQKTLILQYKQKLLAQNIEEYKAEIASKDAEIKSLSEEKYKISKLNHEFYNRQKALIHKVEEIINMNTEAAEELDLSKQINDLTKEYTDKAKEIKTLDKLQSTGITEIDDMFKYMQSECKSKNIQFNLQINGNIYHMINNKIAQNKLVTMIGDHLRDAIIAIEFSKNSFKSILAILGENNGLYEFCVFDTGIEFKIDTLLKLGLEPATTHKDSGGTGIGFMTTFETMSETKASLIINEMHEMNNTDYTKSITIRFDGKNEYRIKSYRSDEIKKKLKDNRIIIEN
;
A
#
# COMPACT_ATOMS: atom_id res chain seq x y z
N ILE A 1 45.38 47.99 -0.66
CA ILE A 1 44.16 47.40 -1.26
C ILE A 1 44.28 45.85 -1.28
N ILE A 2 45.35 45.26 -1.81
CA ILE A 2 45.52 43.79 -1.94
C ILE A 2 45.50 43.09 -0.57
N MET A 3 46.16 43.66 0.46
CA MET A 3 46.19 43.09 1.81
C MET A 3 44.81 43.09 2.48
N GLY A 4 43.99 44.12 2.26
CA GLY A 4 42.61 44.14 2.74
C GLY A 4 41.71 43.05 2.16
N ILE A 5 41.85 42.76 0.85
CA ILE A 5 41.12 41.73 0.14
C ILE A 5 41.53 40.32 0.66
N MET A 6 42.81 40.10 0.95
CA MET A 6 43.29 38.83 1.51
C MET A 6 42.73 38.59 2.91
N ILE A 7 42.74 39.60 3.77
CA ILE A 7 42.17 39.50 5.14
C ILE A 7 40.68 39.20 5.06
N GLN A 8 39.93 39.86 4.19
CA GLN A 8 38.49 39.64 4.01
C GLN A 8 38.18 38.20 3.52
N LYS A 9 38.96 37.69 2.54
CA LYS A 9 38.82 36.31 2.07
C LYS A 9 39.09 35.28 3.20
N THR A 10 40.11 35.51 4.01
CA THR A 10 40.46 34.63 5.13
C THR A 10 39.35 34.62 6.18
N LEU A 11 38.78 35.78 6.53
CA LEU A 11 37.66 35.87 7.46
C LEU A 11 36.41 35.15 6.95
N ILE A 12 36.07 35.31 5.66
CA ILE A 12 34.95 34.59 5.06
C ILE A 12 35.18 33.08 5.08
N LEU A 13 36.41 32.64 4.79
CA LEU A 13 36.74 31.21 4.82
C LEU A 13 36.60 30.63 6.24
N GLN A 14 37.15 31.33 7.25
CA GLN A 14 37.01 30.93 8.66
C GLN A 14 35.57 30.90 9.11
N TYR A 15 34.75 31.88 8.70
CA TYR A 15 33.31 31.88 9.02
C TYR A 15 32.57 30.67 8.39
N LYS A 16 32.86 30.38 7.10
CA LYS A 16 32.30 29.21 6.41
C LYS A 16 32.72 27.90 7.07
N GLN A 17 33.98 27.78 7.47
CA GLN A 17 34.46 26.58 8.19
C GLN A 17 33.78 26.41 9.55
N LYS A 18 33.58 27.51 10.29
CA LYS A 18 32.85 27.46 11.56
C LYS A 18 31.39 27.06 11.40
N LEU A 19 30.69 27.60 10.40
CA LEU A 19 29.33 27.26 10.07
C LEU A 19 29.18 25.78 9.66
N LEU A 20 30.11 25.31 8.82
CA LEU A 20 30.15 23.90 8.40
C LEU A 20 30.37 22.97 9.61
N ALA A 21 31.27 23.33 10.51
CA ALA A 21 31.53 22.57 11.72
C ALA A 21 30.28 22.50 12.63
N GLN A 22 29.55 23.60 12.78
CA GLN A 22 28.29 23.63 13.52
C GLN A 22 27.22 22.72 12.88
N ASN A 23 27.02 22.81 11.58
CA ASN A 23 26.07 21.95 10.86
C ASN A 23 26.43 20.45 11.00
N ILE A 24 27.72 20.11 10.92
CA ILE A 24 28.18 18.73 11.12
C ILE A 24 27.85 18.24 12.54
N GLU A 25 28.01 19.09 13.54
CA GLU A 25 27.71 18.73 14.94
C GLU A 25 26.20 18.55 15.14
N GLU A 26 25.37 19.40 14.54
CA GLU A 26 23.90 19.27 14.53
C GLU A 26 23.44 17.96 13.87
N TYR A 27 23.98 17.65 12.68
CA TYR A 27 23.66 16.39 12.00
C TYR A 27 24.11 15.15 12.76
N LYS A 28 25.26 15.20 13.44
CA LYS A 28 25.71 14.11 14.30
C LYS A 28 24.79 13.91 15.49
N ALA A 29 24.31 14.99 16.10
CA ALA A 29 23.35 14.91 17.21
C ALA A 29 21.99 14.34 16.72
N GLU A 30 21.53 14.75 15.55
CA GLU A 30 20.30 14.20 14.94
C GLU A 30 20.43 12.71 14.63
N ILE A 31 21.56 12.29 14.04
CA ILE A 31 21.84 10.88 13.75
C ILE A 31 21.85 10.07 15.06
N ALA A 32 22.55 10.55 16.10
CA ALA A 32 22.60 9.87 17.39
C ALA A 32 21.21 9.73 18.04
N SER A 33 20.36 10.75 17.91
CA SER A 33 18.96 10.71 18.37
C SER A 33 18.13 9.66 17.61
N LYS A 34 18.25 9.62 16.28
CA LYS A 34 17.57 8.63 15.45
C LYS A 34 18.05 7.20 15.69
N ASP A 35 19.35 7.02 15.89
CA ASP A 35 19.91 5.71 16.25
C ASP A 35 19.38 5.22 17.60
N ALA A 36 19.23 6.10 18.58
CA ALA A 36 18.63 5.77 19.88
C ALA A 36 17.14 5.39 19.73
N GLU A 37 16.39 6.09 18.89
CA GLU A 37 14.99 5.78 18.58
C GLU A 37 14.86 4.42 17.88
N ILE A 38 15.67 4.15 16.85
CA ILE A 38 15.72 2.88 16.13
C ILE A 38 16.02 1.73 17.10
N LYS A 39 16.98 1.92 18.01
CA LYS A 39 17.31 0.93 19.04
C LYS A 39 16.13 0.65 19.96
N SER A 40 15.46 1.70 20.44
CA SER A 40 14.27 1.59 21.30
C SER A 40 13.14 0.83 20.59
N LEU A 41 12.83 1.18 19.35
CA LEU A 41 11.82 0.50 18.54
C LEU A 41 12.18 -0.97 18.27
N SER A 42 13.46 -1.27 18.06
CA SER A 42 13.94 -2.65 17.87
C SER A 42 13.78 -3.49 19.15
N GLU A 43 14.06 -2.90 20.31
CA GLU A 43 13.84 -3.56 21.61
C GLU A 43 12.35 -3.78 21.90
N GLU A 44 11.50 -2.81 21.55
CA GLU A 44 10.04 -2.96 21.68
C GLU A 44 9.50 -4.06 20.75
N LYS A 45 9.94 -4.07 19.50
CA LYS A 45 9.60 -5.12 18.52
C LYS A 45 10.01 -6.51 19.02
N TYR A 46 11.20 -6.62 19.62
CA TYR A 46 11.66 -7.87 20.20
C TYR A 46 10.79 -8.31 21.39
N LYS A 47 10.39 -7.38 22.27
CA LYS A 47 9.48 -7.68 23.40
C LYS A 47 8.12 -8.16 22.90
N ILE A 48 7.53 -7.49 21.89
CA ILE A 48 6.26 -7.89 21.27
C ILE A 48 6.38 -9.28 20.65
N SER A 49 7.46 -9.55 19.91
CA SER A 49 7.70 -10.87 19.30
C SER A 49 7.81 -11.97 20.37
N LYS A 50 8.50 -11.69 21.49
CA LYS A 50 8.62 -12.63 22.61
C LYS A 50 7.26 -12.89 23.27
N LEU A 51 6.48 -11.84 23.53
CA LEU A 51 5.12 -11.96 24.10
C LEU A 51 4.21 -12.77 23.18
N ASN A 52 4.23 -12.53 21.87
CA ASN A 52 3.46 -13.30 20.90
C ASN A 52 3.86 -14.77 20.89
N HIS A 53 5.15 -15.07 20.99
CA HIS A 53 5.66 -16.45 21.07
C HIS A 53 5.22 -17.14 22.39
N GLU A 54 5.29 -16.44 23.52
CA GLU A 54 4.82 -16.96 24.82
C GLU A 54 3.30 -17.17 24.81
N PHE A 55 2.54 -16.23 24.24
CA PHE A 55 1.10 -16.35 24.09
C PHE A 55 0.71 -17.56 23.22
N TYR A 56 1.39 -17.74 22.08
CA TYR A 56 1.19 -18.89 21.21
C TYR A 56 1.47 -20.22 21.92
N ASN A 57 2.56 -20.31 22.69
CA ASN A 57 2.91 -21.50 23.43
C ASN A 57 1.89 -21.80 24.54
N ARG A 58 1.35 -20.77 25.22
CA ARG A 58 0.27 -20.93 26.23
C ARG A 58 -1.03 -21.40 25.59
N GLN A 59 -1.42 -20.84 24.43
CA GLN A 59 -2.57 -21.30 23.69
C GLN A 59 -2.43 -22.78 23.30
N LYS A 60 -1.27 -23.18 22.77
CA LYS A 60 -1.01 -24.56 22.40
C LYS A 60 -1.09 -25.52 23.60
N ALA A 61 -0.56 -25.12 24.75
CA ALA A 61 -0.65 -25.89 25.98
C ALA A 61 -2.11 -26.00 26.51
N LEU A 62 -2.91 -24.93 26.39
CA LEU A 62 -4.32 -24.94 26.76
C LEU A 62 -5.14 -25.86 25.84
N ILE A 63 -4.90 -25.81 24.52
CA ILE A 63 -5.55 -26.69 23.55
C ILE A 63 -5.24 -28.15 23.89
N HIS A 64 -3.97 -28.50 24.14
CA HIS A 64 -3.58 -29.86 24.51
C HIS A 64 -4.26 -30.33 25.80
N LYS A 65 -4.38 -29.44 26.80
CA LYS A 65 -5.04 -29.73 28.07
C LYS A 65 -6.55 -29.94 27.93
N VAL A 66 -7.19 -29.17 27.04
CA VAL A 66 -8.60 -29.33 26.66
C VAL A 66 -8.80 -30.66 25.94
N GLU A 67 -7.91 -31.03 25.00
CA GLU A 67 -7.94 -32.33 24.32
C GLU A 67 -7.76 -33.50 25.28
N GLU A 68 -6.88 -33.40 26.31
CA GLU A 68 -6.75 -34.41 27.38
C GLU A 68 -8.03 -34.54 28.20
N ILE A 69 -8.67 -33.46 28.61
CA ILE A 69 -9.92 -33.45 29.38
C ILE A 69 -11.04 -34.08 28.56
N ILE A 70 -11.15 -33.74 27.27
CA ILE A 70 -12.16 -34.33 26.38
C ILE A 70 -11.94 -35.85 26.24
N ASN A 71 -10.70 -36.30 26.08
CA ASN A 71 -10.40 -37.72 25.94
C ASN A 71 -10.57 -38.50 27.22
N MET A 72 -10.58 -37.87 28.42
CA MET A 72 -10.82 -38.50 29.73
C MET A 72 -12.29 -38.65 30.07
N ASN A 73 -13.20 -37.86 29.48
CA ASN A 73 -14.63 -37.79 29.85
C ASN A 73 -15.58 -38.46 28.85
N THR A 74 -15.15 -39.43 28.09
CA THR A 74 -15.89 -40.02 26.94
C THR A 74 -17.08 -40.93 27.30
N GLU A 75 -17.74 -40.78 28.44
CA GLU A 75 -18.90 -41.66 28.81
C GLU A 75 -20.29 -40.98 28.83
N ALA A 76 -20.44 -39.71 28.45
CA ALA A 76 -21.76 -39.05 28.43
C ALA A 76 -22.10 -38.41 27.09
N ALA A 77 -23.23 -38.81 26.49
CA ALA A 77 -23.65 -38.39 25.14
C ALA A 77 -24.01 -36.90 24.97
N GLU A 78 -24.14 -36.13 26.05
CA GLU A 78 -24.35 -34.66 26.00
C GLU A 78 -23.04 -33.85 25.83
N GLU A 79 -21.89 -34.46 26.07
CA GLU A 79 -20.55 -33.85 25.86
C GLU A 79 -20.12 -33.90 24.39
N LEU A 80 -20.79 -34.68 23.54
CA LEU A 80 -20.39 -34.81 22.12
C LEU A 80 -20.59 -33.53 21.34
N ASP A 81 -21.56 -32.70 21.68
CA ASP A 81 -21.83 -31.42 21.01
C ASP A 81 -20.84 -30.32 21.45
N LEU A 82 -20.48 -30.29 22.74
CA LEU A 82 -19.47 -29.38 23.27
C LEU A 82 -18.07 -29.72 22.77
N SER A 83 -17.73 -31.01 22.69
CA SER A 83 -16.49 -31.52 22.11
C SER A 83 -16.35 -31.17 20.64
N LYS A 84 -17.44 -31.23 19.87
CA LYS A 84 -17.49 -30.88 18.46
C LYS A 84 -17.33 -29.36 18.27
N GLN A 85 -18.00 -28.54 19.07
CA GLN A 85 -17.86 -27.07 19.05
C GLN A 85 -16.43 -26.62 19.43
N ILE A 86 -15.81 -27.27 20.42
CA ILE A 86 -14.43 -26.98 20.82
C ILE A 86 -13.44 -27.42 19.73
N ASN A 87 -13.65 -28.58 19.10
CA ASN A 87 -12.83 -29.02 17.98
C ASN A 87 -12.99 -28.12 16.76
N ASP A 88 -14.17 -27.64 16.45
CA ASP A 88 -14.42 -26.72 15.34
C ASP A 88 -13.78 -25.34 15.60
N LEU A 89 -13.90 -24.82 16.84
CA LEU A 89 -13.19 -23.61 17.28
C LEU A 89 -11.66 -23.79 17.25
N THR A 90 -11.17 -24.94 17.74
CA THR A 90 -9.74 -25.26 17.75
C THR A 90 -9.19 -25.37 16.33
N LYS A 91 -9.96 -25.97 15.43
CA LYS A 91 -9.63 -26.11 14.01
C LYS A 91 -9.64 -24.73 13.32
N GLU A 92 -10.64 -23.90 13.60
CA GLU A 92 -10.71 -22.54 13.09
C GLU A 92 -9.53 -21.68 13.56
N TYR A 93 -9.15 -21.78 14.85
CA TYR A 93 -7.96 -21.09 15.38
C TYR A 93 -6.65 -21.65 14.83
N THR A 94 -6.56 -22.99 14.65
CA THR A 94 -5.35 -23.63 14.11
C THR A 94 -5.19 -23.32 12.62
N ASP A 95 -6.30 -23.27 11.89
CA ASP A 95 -6.30 -22.91 10.48
C ASP A 95 -6.00 -21.41 10.29
N LYS A 96 -6.56 -20.52 11.10
CA LYS A 96 -6.17 -19.09 11.15
C LYS A 96 -4.71 -18.89 11.56
N ALA A 97 -4.18 -19.66 12.49
CA ALA A 97 -2.77 -19.59 12.89
C ALA A 97 -1.82 -20.16 11.81
N LYS A 98 -2.27 -21.19 11.05
CA LYS A 98 -1.56 -21.67 9.85
C LYS A 98 -1.64 -20.64 8.72
N GLU A 99 -2.77 -19.98 8.57
CA GLU A 99 -2.97 -18.90 7.61
C GLU A 99 -2.01 -17.73 7.83
N ILE A 100 -1.75 -17.34 9.09
CA ILE A 100 -0.73 -16.30 9.41
C ILE A 100 0.68 -16.74 8.98
N LYS A 101 0.97 -18.05 8.95
CA LYS A 101 2.25 -18.61 8.47
C LYS A 101 2.33 -18.78 6.95
N THR A 102 1.21 -18.69 6.22
CA THR A 102 1.13 -18.90 4.76
C THR A 102 0.67 -17.65 3.99
N LEU A 103 1.03 -16.47 4.46
CA LEU A 103 1.07 -15.33 3.55
C LEU A 103 2.21 -15.60 2.57
N ASP A 104 1.89 -15.72 1.28
CA ASP A 104 2.89 -15.81 0.24
C ASP A 104 3.88 -14.66 0.41
N LYS A 105 5.17 -15.00 0.40
CA LYS A 105 6.22 -14.02 0.63
C LYS A 105 6.18 -13.00 -0.51
N LEU A 106 5.73 -11.78 -0.21
CA LEU A 106 5.74 -10.70 -1.18
C LEU A 106 7.17 -10.35 -1.60
N GLN A 107 7.30 -9.87 -2.82
CA GLN A 107 8.53 -9.23 -3.27
C GLN A 107 8.81 -8.00 -2.40
N SER A 108 10.08 -7.77 -2.06
CA SER A 108 10.51 -6.65 -1.23
C SER A 108 11.06 -5.52 -2.09
N THR A 109 10.72 -4.29 -1.75
CA THR A 109 11.32 -3.08 -2.32
C THR A 109 12.65 -2.75 -1.66
N GLY A 110 12.94 -3.33 -0.48
CA GLY A 110 14.04 -2.96 0.40
C GLY A 110 13.74 -1.74 1.28
N ILE A 111 12.56 -1.12 1.14
CA ILE A 111 12.12 0.07 1.91
C ILE A 111 11.01 -0.36 2.85
N THR A 112 11.32 -0.35 4.15
CA THR A 112 10.47 -0.95 5.20
C THR A 112 9.04 -0.44 5.16
N GLU A 113 8.82 0.88 5.06
CA GLU A 113 7.48 1.47 5.10
C GLU A 113 6.62 1.09 3.88
N ILE A 114 7.24 0.93 2.70
CA ILE A 114 6.57 0.48 1.48
C ILE A 114 6.23 -1.01 1.60
N ASP A 115 7.20 -1.82 2.04
CA ASP A 115 7.02 -3.26 2.23
C ASP A 115 5.95 -3.57 3.29
N ASP A 116 5.90 -2.79 4.37
CA ASP A 116 4.90 -2.95 5.43
C ASP A 116 3.51 -2.52 4.96
N MET A 117 3.39 -1.48 4.11
CA MET A 117 2.13 -1.12 3.48
C MET A 117 1.60 -2.25 2.59
N PHE A 118 2.44 -2.86 1.75
CA PHE A 118 2.02 -3.99 0.92
C PHE A 118 1.62 -5.22 1.74
N LYS A 119 2.32 -5.54 2.83
CA LYS A 119 1.94 -6.62 3.76
C LYS A 119 0.59 -6.35 4.43
N TYR A 120 0.36 -5.10 4.86
CA TYR A 120 -0.92 -4.70 5.43
C TYR A 120 -2.04 -4.89 4.41
N MET A 121 -1.87 -4.43 3.17
CA MET A 121 -2.87 -4.59 2.12
C MET A 121 -3.08 -6.06 1.71
N GLN A 122 -2.04 -6.89 1.72
CA GLN A 122 -2.16 -8.34 1.52
C GLN A 122 -3.03 -8.97 2.61
N SER A 123 -2.85 -8.58 3.87
CA SER A 123 -3.66 -9.07 5.00
C SER A 123 -5.13 -8.65 4.85
N GLU A 124 -5.38 -7.39 4.46
CA GLU A 124 -6.74 -6.90 4.17
C GLU A 124 -7.40 -7.68 3.03
N CYS A 125 -6.70 -7.90 1.93
CA CYS A 125 -7.17 -8.69 0.80
C CYS A 125 -7.53 -10.12 1.23
N LYS A 126 -6.66 -10.75 2.02
CA LYS A 126 -6.87 -12.11 2.50
C LYS A 126 -8.11 -12.22 3.37
N SER A 127 -8.34 -11.27 4.29
CA SER A 127 -9.52 -11.22 5.15
C SER A 127 -10.84 -11.18 4.36
N LYS A 128 -10.79 -10.71 3.10
CA LYS A 128 -11.93 -10.54 2.18
C LYS A 128 -11.94 -11.57 1.04
N ASN A 129 -11.08 -12.60 1.11
CA ASN A 129 -10.89 -13.61 0.08
C ASN A 129 -10.55 -13.02 -1.30
N ILE A 130 -9.70 -11.99 -1.32
CA ILE A 130 -9.17 -11.37 -2.52
C ILE A 130 -7.74 -11.86 -2.73
N GLN A 131 -7.42 -12.40 -3.90
CA GLN A 131 -6.06 -12.77 -4.27
C GLN A 131 -5.24 -11.49 -4.49
N PHE A 132 -4.11 -11.37 -3.79
CA PHE A 132 -3.22 -10.23 -3.91
C PHE A 132 -1.88 -10.66 -4.50
N ASN A 133 -1.51 -10.05 -5.63
CA ASN A 133 -0.24 -10.27 -6.30
C ASN A 133 0.56 -8.97 -6.33
N LEU A 134 1.86 -9.04 -6.05
CA LEU A 134 2.77 -7.89 -6.08
C LEU A 134 3.95 -8.18 -7.00
N GLN A 135 4.24 -7.24 -7.89
CA GLN A 135 5.42 -7.24 -8.73
C GLN A 135 6.24 -5.97 -8.50
N ILE A 136 7.51 -6.14 -8.18
CA ILE A 136 8.47 -5.03 -8.00
C ILE A 136 9.49 -5.08 -9.14
N ASN A 137 9.64 -3.97 -9.86
CA ASN A 137 10.54 -3.86 -11.00
C ASN A 137 11.59 -2.76 -10.78
N GLY A 138 12.85 -3.11 -10.94
CA GLY A 138 13.95 -2.14 -10.86
C GLY A 138 14.25 -1.64 -9.45
N ASN A 139 14.86 -0.46 -9.36
CA ASN A 139 15.37 0.11 -8.11
C ASN A 139 14.41 1.14 -7.53
N ILE A 140 13.67 0.78 -6.47
CA ILE A 140 12.69 1.66 -5.84
C ILE A 140 13.34 2.81 -5.05
N TYR A 141 14.57 2.64 -4.54
CA TYR A 141 15.33 3.74 -3.95
C TYR A 141 15.58 4.87 -4.96
N HIS A 142 15.85 4.52 -6.23
CA HIS A 142 16.00 5.54 -7.27
C HIS A 142 14.67 6.29 -7.50
N MET A 143 13.55 5.59 -7.47
CA MET A 143 12.21 6.17 -7.62
C MET A 143 11.91 7.20 -6.51
N ILE A 144 12.11 6.83 -5.23
CA ILE A 144 11.80 7.74 -4.11
C ILE A 144 12.76 8.92 -3.99
N ASN A 145 14.00 8.76 -4.45
CA ASN A 145 14.98 9.84 -4.41
C ASN A 145 14.83 10.85 -5.56
N ASN A 146 14.23 10.44 -6.70
CA ASN A 146 14.24 11.26 -7.91
C ASN A 146 12.85 11.57 -8.48
N LYS A 147 11.80 10.84 -8.09
CA LYS A 147 10.48 10.96 -8.70
C LYS A 147 9.40 11.36 -7.71
N ILE A 148 9.34 10.75 -6.54
CA ILE A 148 8.27 10.96 -5.56
C ILE A 148 8.78 10.74 -4.14
N ALA A 149 8.43 11.62 -3.20
CA ALA A 149 8.76 11.41 -1.79
C ALA A 149 8.13 10.12 -1.25
N GLN A 150 8.89 9.38 -0.43
CA GLN A 150 8.51 8.08 0.10
C GLN A 150 7.15 8.08 0.78
N ASN A 151 6.88 9.05 1.65
CA ASN A 151 5.60 9.18 2.36
C ASN A 151 4.41 9.34 1.41
N LYS A 152 4.57 10.13 0.34
CA LYS A 152 3.53 10.30 -0.69
C LYS A 152 3.29 9.01 -1.47
N LEU A 153 4.35 8.27 -1.79
CA LEU A 153 4.22 6.97 -2.46
C LEU A 153 3.49 5.96 -1.56
N VAL A 154 3.82 5.88 -0.27
CA VAL A 154 3.14 5.00 0.70
C VAL A 154 1.65 5.34 0.81
N THR A 155 1.30 6.63 0.92
CA THR A 155 -0.11 7.08 0.95
C THR A 155 -0.84 6.68 -0.32
N MET A 156 -0.25 6.95 -1.49
CA MET A 156 -0.82 6.63 -2.80
C MET A 156 -1.05 5.11 -2.97
N ILE A 157 -0.09 4.27 -2.57
CA ILE A 157 -0.23 2.81 -2.56
C ILE A 157 -1.44 2.41 -1.68
N GLY A 158 -1.52 2.93 -0.46
CA GLY A 158 -2.59 2.63 0.47
C GLY A 158 -3.97 3.03 -0.06
N ASP A 159 -4.10 4.23 -0.62
CA ASP A 159 -5.37 4.75 -1.12
C ASP A 159 -5.89 3.95 -2.31
N HIS A 160 -5.06 3.73 -3.34
CA HIS A 160 -5.50 3.00 -4.53
C HIS A 160 -5.74 1.51 -4.29
N LEU A 161 -4.97 0.86 -3.41
CA LEU A 161 -5.25 -0.54 -3.05
C LEU A 161 -6.52 -0.67 -2.23
N ARG A 162 -6.82 0.27 -1.33
CA ARG A 162 -8.08 0.30 -0.59
C ARG A 162 -9.28 0.53 -1.50
N ASP A 163 -9.17 1.45 -2.46
CA ASP A 163 -10.21 1.69 -3.47
C ASP A 163 -10.46 0.44 -4.33
N ALA A 164 -9.41 -0.30 -4.71
CA ALA A 164 -9.53 -1.56 -5.42
C ALA A 164 -10.24 -2.64 -4.59
N ILE A 165 -9.88 -2.79 -3.30
CA ILE A 165 -10.55 -3.72 -2.38
C ILE A 165 -12.04 -3.40 -2.29
N ILE A 166 -12.41 -2.14 -2.08
CA ILE A 166 -13.81 -1.69 -2.00
C ILE A 166 -14.53 -2.00 -3.32
N ALA A 167 -13.93 -1.69 -4.47
CA ALA A 167 -14.54 -1.95 -5.77
C ALA A 167 -14.82 -3.44 -6.01
N ILE A 168 -13.93 -4.33 -5.54
CA ILE A 168 -14.10 -5.79 -5.64
C ILE A 168 -15.22 -6.27 -4.70
N GLU A 169 -15.37 -5.71 -3.52
CA GLU A 169 -16.45 -6.07 -2.60
C GLU A 169 -17.83 -5.80 -3.20
N PHE A 170 -17.97 -4.76 -4.03
CA PHE A 170 -19.21 -4.44 -4.75
C PHE A 170 -19.36 -5.18 -6.07
N SER A 171 -18.32 -5.87 -6.54
CA SER A 171 -18.37 -6.67 -7.76
C SER A 171 -19.11 -7.99 -7.53
N LYS A 172 -19.87 -8.41 -8.54
CA LYS A 172 -20.44 -9.76 -8.60
C LYS A 172 -19.48 -10.79 -9.19
N ASN A 173 -18.27 -10.38 -9.56
CA ASN A 173 -17.27 -11.27 -10.12
C ASN A 173 -16.89 -12.35 -9.09
N SER A 174 -16.92 -13.61 -9.50
CA SER A 174 -16.50 -14.73 -8.66
C SER A 174 -14.98 -14.78 -8.48
N PHE A 175 -14.23 -14.28 -9.46
CA PHE A 175 -12.77 -14.15 -9.39
C PHE A 175 -12.40 -12.79 -8.80
N LYS A 176 -11.91 -12.80 -7.58
CA LYS A 176 -11.52 -11.60 -6.83
C LYS A 176 -10.00 -11.49 -6.77
N SER A 177 -9.41 -10.55 -7.51
CA SER A 177 -7.96 -10.40 -7.60
C SER A 177 -7.51 -8.96 -7.73
N ILE A 178 -6.36 -8.67 -7.12
CA ILE A 178 -5.60 -7.44 -7.29
C ILE A 178 -4.17 -7.80 -7.71
N LEU A 179 -3.65 -7.11 -8.73
CA LEU A 179 -2.23 -7.10 -9.08
C LEU A 179 -1.70 -5.69 -8.92
N ALA A 180 -0.75 -5.51 -8.01
CA ALA A 180 -0.01 -4.28 -7.84
C ALA A 180 1.38 -4.41 -8.51
N ILE A 181 1.75 -3.41 -9.30
CA ILE A 181 3.07 -3.32 -9.94
C ILE A 181 3.70 -2.00 -9.54
N LEU A 182 4.91 -2.04 -8.96
CA LEU A 182 5.66 -0.85 -8.59
C LEU A 182 7.06 -0.92 -9.18
N GLY A 183 7.49 0.15 -9.85
CA GLY A 183 8.86 0.27 -10.31
C GLY A 183 9.00 0.73 -11.74
N GLU A 184 10.05 0.28 -12.41
CA GLU A 184 10.41 0.72 -13.75
C GLU A 184 9.73 -0.14 -14.83
N ASN A 185 9.12 0.54 -15.79
CA ASN A 185 8.54 -0.05 -16.99
C ASN A 185 8.94 0.79 -18.20
N ASN A 186 9.68 0.19 -19.15
CA ASN A 186 10.18 0.84 -20.36
C ASN A 186 10.93 2.17 -20.09
N GLY A 187 11.75 2.20 -19.03
CA GLY A 187 12.55 3.38 -18.67
C GLY A 187 11.80 4.46 -17.89
N LEU A 188 10.53 4.23 -17.55
CA LEU A 188 9.72 5.13 -16.71
C LEU A 188 9.31 4.45 -15.43
N TYR A 189 9.34 5.17 -14.32
CA TYR A 189 8.79 4.68 -13.06
C TYR A 189 7.28 4.81 -13.05
N GLU A 190 6.61 3.78 -12.53
CA GLU A 190 5.15 3.79 -12.38
C GLU A 190 4.71 2.96 -11.17
N PHE A 191 3.52 3.29 -10.68
CA PHE A 191 2.74 2.47 -9.77
C PHE A 191 1.43 2.12 -10.48
N CYS A 192 1.13 0.84 -10.61
CA CYS A 192 -0.05 0.35 -11.31
C CYS A 192 -0.82 -0.64 -10.44
N VAL A 193 -2.14 -0.50 -10.40
CA VAL A 193 -3.06 -1.41 -9.72
C VAL A 193 -4.08 -1.91 -10.74
N PHE A 194 -4.13 -3.23 -10.94
CA PHE A 194 -5.19 -3.92 -11.66
C PHE A 194 -6.15 -4.55 -10.65
N ASP A 195 -7.45 -4.46 -10.90
CA ASP A 195 -8.45 -5.09 -10.05
C ASP A 195 -9.62 -5.68 -10.86
N THR A 196 -10.35 -6.62 -10.23
CA THR A 196 -11.54 -7.27 -10.78
C THR A 196 -12.84 -6.66 -10.23
N GLY A 197 -12.76 -5.43 -9.72
CA GLY A 197 -13.87 -4.71 -9.10
C GLY A 197 -14.84 -4.11 -10.11
N ILE A 198 -15.84 -3.40 -9.59
CA ILE A 198 -16.78 -2.66 -10.44
C ILE A 198 -16.06 -1.50 -11.15
N GLU A 199 -16.60 -1.13 -12.32
CA GLU A 199 -16.15 0.01 -13.09
C GLU A 199 -16.44 1.35 -12.38
N PHE A 200 -15.74 2.39 -12.82
CA PHE A 200 -16.06 3.73 -12.37
C PHE A 200 -17.40 4.20 -12.95
N LYS A 201 -18.17 4.95 -12.16
CA LYS A 201 -19.26 5.75 -12.74
C LYS A 201 -18.64 6.83 -13.63
N ILE A 202 -19.20 7.05 -14.81
CA ILE A 202 -18.67 8.06 -15.76
C ILE A 202 -18.63 9.44 -15.10
N ASP A 203 -19.65 9.81 -14.34
CA ASP A 203 -19.68 11.09 -13.63
C ASP A 203 -18.57 11.19 -12.58
N THR A 204 -18.16 10.07 -11.96
CA THR A 204 -17.00 10.03 -11.05
C THR A 204 -15.69 10.26 -11.83
N LEU A 205 -15.47 9.56 -12.94
CA LEU A 205 -14.29 9.74 -13.81
C LEU A 205 -14.09 11.20 -14.22
N LEU A 206 -15.19 11.87 -14.61
CA LEU A 206 -15.13 13.26 -15.06
C LEU A 206 -14.86 14.29 -13.95
N LYS A 207 -15.08 13.90 -12.70
CA LYS A 207 -14.90 14.77 -11.51
C LYS A 207 -13.59 14.53 -10.76
N LEU A 208 -12.86 13.46 -11.06
CA LEU A 208 -11.59 13.16 -10.41
C LEU A 208 -10.63 14.34 -10.50
N GLY A 209 -10.03 14.71 -9.37
CA GLY A 209 -9.10 15.82 -9.25
C GLY A 209 -9.73 17.23 -9.26
N LEU A 210 -11.05 17.36 -9.44
CA LEU A 210 -11.77 18.64 -9.33
C LEU A 210 -12.41 18.80 -7.97
N GLU A 211 -13.07 17.75 -7.51
CA GLU A 211 -13.75 17.67 -6.23
C GLU A 211 -13.63 16.25 -5.66
N PRO A 212 -13.80 16.06 -4.35
CA PRO A 212 -13.84 14.73 -3.77
C PRO A 212 -14.94 13.91 -4.44
N ALA A 213 -14.53 12.93 -5.27
CA ALA A 213 -15.43 12.10 -6.06
C ALA A 213 -15.20 10.63 -5.72
N THR A 214 -16.28 9.93 -5.37
CA THR A 214 -16.25 8.49 -5.08
C THR A 214 -17.48 7.81 -5.65
N THR A 215 -17.28 6.59 -6.13
CA THR A 215 -18.37 5.69 -6.53
C THR A 215 -19.05 5.06 -5.30
N HIS A 216 -18.42 5.13 -4.12
CA HIS A 216 -18.76 4.36 -2.90
C HIS A 216 -19.08 5.25 -1.69
N LYS A 217 -19.88 6.32 -1.86
CA LYS A 217 -20.26 7.24 -0.76
C LYS A 217 -20.90 6.50 0.42
N ASP A 218 -21.73 5.52 0.13
CA ASP A 218 -22.53 4.80 1.13
C ASP A 218 -21.72 3.75 1.91
N SER A 219 -20.48 3.49 1.54
CA SER A 219 -19.58 2.48 2.11
C SER A 219 -18.27 3.03 2.66
N GLY A 220 -18.24 4.34 2.98
CA GLY A 220 -17.08 4.97 3.60
C GLY A 220 -16.01 5.49 2.62
N GLY A 221 -16.26 5.44 1.32
CA GLY A 221 -15.41 6.07 0.32
C GLY A 221 -15.48 7.59 0.44
N THR A 222 -14.38 8.25 0.81
CA THR A 222 -14.31 9.70 1.00
C THR A 222 -14.05 10.48 -0.30
N GLY A 223 -13.52 9.80 -1.33
CA GLY A 223 -13.06 10.42 -2.58
C GLY A 223 -11.81 11.30 -2.43
N ILE A 224 -11.18 11.30 -1.26
CA ILE A 224 -10.00 12.12 -0.96
C ILE A 224 -8.75 11.51 -1.62
N GLY A 225 -8.64 10.18 -1.76
CA GLY A 225 -7.45 9.50 -2.30
C GLY A 225 -7.07 10.02 -3.69
N PHE A 226 -8.03 10.20 -4.58
CA PHE A 226 -7.74 10.80 -5.90
C PHE A 226 -7.35 12.28 -5.81
N MET A 227 -7.87 13.05 -4.87
CA MET A 227 -7.42 14.45 -4.67
C MET A 227 -5.93 14.49 -4.33
N THR A 228 -5.49 13.68 -3.36
CA THR A 228 -4.07 13.52 -2.99
C THR A 228 -3.22 13.06 -4.19
N THR A 229 -3.76 12.17 -5.02
CA THR A 229 -3.09 11.71 -6.25
C THR A 229 -2.88 12.85 -7.23
N PHE A 230 -3.90 13.67 -7.50
CA PHE A 230 -3.78 14.82 -8.42
C PHE A 230 -2.85 15.91 -7.88
N GLU A 231 -2.82 16.16 -6.57
CA GLU A 231 -1.83 17.03 -5.93
C GLU A 231 -0.41 16.50 -6.17
N THR A 232 -0.19 15.20 -5.92
CA THR A 232 1.11 14.55 -6.15
C THR A 232 1.51 14.59 -7.63
N MET A 233 0.57 14.37 -8.56
CA MET A 233 0.80 14.50 -10.00
C MET A 233 1.26 15.91 -10.37
N SER A 234 0.60 16.93 -9.85
CA SER A 234 0.95 18.33 -10.11
C SER A 234 2.38 18.65 -9.69
N GLU A 235 2.81 18.13 -8.53
CA GLU A 235 4.16 18.35 -7.99
C GLU A 235 5.22 17.55 -8.75
N THR A 236 4.95 16.28 -9.05
CA THR A 236 5.93 15.35 -9.65
C THR A 236 5.87 15.32 -11.16
N LYS A 237 4.89 16.00 -11.76
CA LYS A 237 4.58 15.93 -13.21
C LYS A 237 4.28 14.51 -13.68
N ALA A 238 3.75 13.68 -12.80
CA ALA A 238 3.30 12.35 -13.16
C ALA A 238 1.96 12.40 -13.92
N SER A 239 1.67 11.37 -14.72
CA SER A 239 0.40 11.19 -15.41
C SER A 239 -0.44 10.11 -14.74
N LEU A 240 -1.77 10.32 -14.68
CA LEU A 240 -2.75 9.32 -14.27
C LEU A 240 -3.37 8.69 -15.52
N ILE A 241 -3.34 7.38 -15.59
CA ILE A 241 -3.92 6.61 -16.67
C ILE A 241 -4.92 5.62 -16.08
N ILE A 242 -6.18 5.77 -16.39
CA ILE A 242 -7.25 4.82 -16.04
C ILE A 242 -7.59 4.02 -17.27
N ASN A 243 -7.49 2.69 -17.18
CA ASN A 243 -7.85 1.79 -18.24
C ASN A 243 -9.00 0.89 -17.80
N GLU A 244 -10.15 0.97 -18.47
CA GLU A 244 -11.30 0.08 -18.26
C GLU A 244 -11.35 -0.95 -19.38
N MET A 245 -11.35 -2.22 -19.00
CA MET A 245 -11.29 -3.37 -19.90
C MET A 245 -12.67 -4.01 -20.00
N HIS A 246 -13.06 -4.44 -21.18
CA HIS A 246 -14.31 -5.18 -21.34
C HIS A 246 -14.14 -6.59 -20.74
N GLU A 247 -15.10 -7.04 -19.93
CA GLU A 247 -15.13 -8.42 -19.44
C GLU A 247 -15.30 -9.41 -20.62
N MET A 248 -14.19 -9.92 -21.14
CA MET A 248 -14.25 -11.01 -22.13
C MET A 248 -14.17 -12.40 -21.50
N ASN A 249 -13.57 -12.52 -20.31
CA ASN A 249 -13.45 -13.78 -19.56
C ASN A 249 -13.57 -13.51 -18.07
N ASN A 250 -14.18 -14.41 -17.30
CA ASN A 250 -14.34 -14.31 -15.84
C ASN A 250 -13.05 -14.27 -15.03
N THR A 251 -11.89 -14.28 -15.67
CA THR A 251 -10.56 -14.29 -15.04
C THR A 251 -9.76 -13.02 -15.32
N ASP A 252 -10.29 -12.09 -16.12
CA ASP A 252 -9.56 -10.89 -16.51
C ASP A 252 -9.85 -9.74 -15.55
N TYR A 253 -8.86 -8.87 -15.35
CA TYR A 253 -9.04 -7.62 -14.63
C TYR A 253 -10.02 -6.70 -15.36
N THR A 254 -10.89 -6.02 -14.62
CA THR A 254 -11.90 -5.12 -15.19
C THR A 254 -11.34 -3.73 -15.45
N LYS A 255 -10.35 -3.32 -14.66
CA LYS A 255 -9.70 -2.02 -14.82
C LYS A 255 -8.28 -2.00 -14.27
N SER A 256 -7.54 -0.97 -14.66
CA SER A 256 -6.28 -0.59 -14.03
C SER A 256 -6.17 0.91 -13.83
N ILE A 257 -5.44 1.29 -12.77
CA ILE A 257 -5.05 2.65 -12.45
C ILE A 257 -3.53 2.69 -12.47
N THR A 258 -2.94 3.54 -13.30
CA THR A 258 -1.49 3.71 -13.40
C THR A 258 -1.10 5.16 -13.14
N ILE A 259 -0.22 5.37 -12.18
CA ILE A 259 0.45 6.64 -11.96
C ILE A 259 1.87 6.51 -12.54
N ARG A 260 2.14 7.25 -13.62
CA ARG A 260 3.39 7.18 -14.38
C ARG A 260 4.18 8.46 -14.25
N PHE A 261 5.43 8.38 -13.85
CA PHE A 261 6.32 9.52 -13.65
C PHE A 261 7.02 9.90 -14.97
N ASP A 262 6.23 10.38 -15.95
CA ASP A 262 6.65 10.67 -17.34
C ASP A 262 6.93 12.16 -17.61
N GLY A 263 6.72 13.04 -16.64
CA GLY A 263 6.95 14.48 -16.77
C GLY A 263 5.86 15.25 -17.53
N LYS A 264 4.70 14.62 -17.85
CA LYS A 264 3.67 15.22 -18.71
C LYS A 264 2.50 15.82 -17.93
N ASN A 265 2.21 15.33 -16.72
CA ASN A 265 1.08 15.76 -15.89
C ASN A 265 -0.27 15.64 -16.61
N GLU A 266 -0.51 14.51 -17.26
CA GLU A 266 -1.72 14.25 -18.04
C GLU A 266 -2.69 13.34 -17.27
N TYR A 267 -4.01 13.57 -17.50
CA TYR A 267 -5.04 12.65 -17.07
C TYR A 267 -5.62 11.95 -18.30
N ARG A 268 -5.42 10.64 -18.41
CA ARG A 268 -5.84 9.82 -19.55
C ARG A 268 -6.84 8.77 -19.12
N ILE A 269 -7.88 8.59 -19.92
CA ILE A 269 -8.87 7.53 -19.76
C ILE A 269 -8.89 6.71 -21.05
N LYS A 270 -8.60 5.43 -20.93
CA LYS A 270 -8.80 4.43 -21.98
C LYS A 270 -9.95 3.54 -21.55
N SER A 271 -11.02 3.50 -22.32
CA SER A 271 -12.22 2.76 -21.95
C SER A 271 -12.99 2.29 -23.19
N TYR A 272 -13.51 1.07 -23.10
CA TYR A 272 -14.45 0.58 -24.11
C TYR A 272 -15.74 1.44 -24.17
N ARG A 273 -16.00 2.28 -23.15
CA ARG A 273 -17.09 3.27 -23.08
C ARG A 273 -16.66 4.66 -23.53
N SER A 274 -15.57 4.79 -24.28
CA SER A 274 -14.96 6.07 -24.66
C SER A 274 -15.94 7.03 -25.32
N ASP A 275 -16.85 6.53 -26.19
CA ASP A 275 -17.85 7.36 -26.89
C ASP A 275 -18.89 7.95 -25.92
N GLU A 276 -19.30 7.22 -24.89
CA GLU A 276 -20.21 7.71 -23.86
C GLU A 276 -19.52 8.75 -22.97
N ILE A 277 -18.25 8.51 -22.61
CA ILE A 277 -17.46 9.44 -21.83
C ILE A 277 -17.25 10.75 -22.62
N LYS A 278 -16.89 10.68 -23.90
CA LYS A 278 -16.71 11.85 -24.78
C LYS A 278 -17.98 12.71 -24.88
N LYS A 279 -19.17 12.10 -24.94
CA LYS A 279 -20.45 12.83 -24.98
C LYS A 279 -20.72 13.66 -23.73
N LYS A 280 -20.26 13.21 -22.57
CA LYS A 280 -20.42 13.89 -21.28
C LYS A 280 -19.26 14.82 -20.93
N LEU A 281 -18.14 14.72 -21.66
CA LEU A 281 -16.93 15.46 -21.38
C LEU A 281 -17.15 16.96 -21.63
N LYS A 282 -16.90 17.77 -20.57
CA LYS A 282 -16.92 19.25 -20.64
C LYS A 282 -15.53 19.84 -20.37
N ASP A 283 -14.58 19.02 -20.00
CA ASP A 283 -13.26 19.42 -19.49
C ASP A 283 -12.15 18.95 -20.44
N ASN A 284 -11.38 19.91 -20.98
CA ASN A 284 -10.28 19.63 -21.91
C ASN A 284 -9.02 19.05 -21.24
N ARG A 285 -9.00 18.87 -19.92
CA ARG A 285 -7.87 18.29 -19.17
C ARG A 285 -7.78 16.77 -19.33
N ILE A 286 -8.88 16.13 -19.71
CA ILE A 286 -8.98 14.68 -19.81
C ILE A 286 -8.72 14.26 -21.25
N ILE A 287 -7.73 13.40 -21.45
CA ILE A 287 -7.41 12.78 -22.72
C ILE A 287 -8.14 11.44 -22.78
N ILE A 288 -9.04 11.27 -23.74
CA ILE A 288 -9.80 10.02 -23.92
C ILE A 288 -9.21 9.26 -25.10
N GLU A 289 -8.73 8.05 -24.82
CA GLU A 289 -8.21 7.08 -25.79
C GLU A 289 -9.26 6.00 -26.07
N ASN A 290 -9.28 5.47 -27.28
CA ASN A 290 -10.16 4.37 -27.69
C ASN A 290 -9.51 3.01 -27.41
#